data_689fbdedd00eda560c76a1016557e8ce
#
_entry.id   689fbdedd00eda560c76a1016557e8ce
#
_cell.length_a   1.000
_cell.length_b   1.000
_cell.length_c   1.000
_cell.angle_alpha   90.00
_cell.angle_beta   90.00
_cell.angle_gamma   90.00
#
_symmetry.space_group_name_H-M   'P 1'
#
loop_
_entity.id
_entity.type
_entity.pdbx_description
1 polymer ?
#
loop_
_entity_poly.entity_id
_entity_poly.type
_entity_poly.pdbx_seq_one_letter_code
_entity_poly.pdbx_strand_id
1 'polypeptide(L)'
;MAERVTFPSTTGPLLAGLVDLPEGPVRGWGVLSHGFTLGKDSPAASRIAKQLAREGIGMLRFDNLGLGDSEGDWGDGSFSRKVEDTAQAVRFMNDSGREVRLLVGHSFGGAAVIAAAHLVDGVRAVASIGAPYEPRHVEHNYDALLERIEADGEAPFVAGGKALTLRRHFIEDVRAADLRERIRTLDRALLVMHSPTDNTVGVRNASQIFQTARHPRSFVALEGADHLLTGRGQAARAARIISAWADPYLA
;
A
#
# COMPACT_ATOMS: atom_id res chain seq x y z
N MET A 1 -6.94 16.08 12.73
CA MET A 1 -6.46 17.15 11.81
C MET A 1 -5.49 16.52 10.82
N ALA A 2 -5.37 17.02 9.59
CA ALA A 2 -4.39 16.49 8.63
C ALA A 2 -3.46 17.62 8.16
N GLU A 3 -2.17 17.31 8.06
CA GLU A 3 -1.11 18.20 7.58
C GLU A 3 -0.77 17.83 6.13
N ARG A 4 -0.73 18.82 5.24
CA ARG A 4 -0.29 18.63 3.85
C ARG A 4 1.23 18.63 3.80
N VAL A 5 1.80 17.65 3.10
CA VAL A 5 3.24 17.50 2.93
C VAL A 5 3.58 17.18 1.49
N THR A 6 4.80 17.52 1.09
CA THR A 6 5.39 17.05 -0.15
C THR A 6 6.79 16.51 0.15
N PHE A 7 7.20 15.47 -0.56
CA PHE A 7 8.53 14.89 -0.46
C PHE A 7 8.98 14.35 -1.82
N PRO A 8 10.29 14.32 -2.10
CA PRO A 8 10.77 13.85 -3.39
C PRO A 8 10.55 12.33 -3.56
N SER A 9 10.09 11.92 -4.74
CA SER A 9 10.24 10.54 -5.23
C SER A 9 11.74 10.24 -5.39
N THR A 10 12.09 8.97 -5.43
CA THR A 10 13.49 8.55 -5.69
C THR A 10 14.03 9.01 -7.05
N THR A 11 13.17 9.46 -7.97
CA THR A 11 13.55 10.02 -9.29
C THR A 11 13.40 11.53 -9.42
N GLY A 12 13.05 12.23 -8.34
CA GLY A 12 13.01 13.68 -8.29
C GLY A 12 11.64 14.34 -8.22
N PRO A 13 10.59 13.93 -8.98
CA PRO A 13 9.26 14.53 -8.86
C PRO A 13 8.73 14.55 -7.44
N LEU A 14 7.99 15.60 -7.05
CA LEU A 14 7.42 15.71 -5.72
C LEU A 14 6.14 14.87 -5.59
N LEU A 15 6.09 14.08 -4.54
CA LEU A 15 4.92 13.30 -4.14
C LEU A 15 4.11 14.08 -3.11
N ALA A 16 2.80 14.15 -3.29
CA ALA A 16 1.88 14.83 -2.40
C ALA A 16 1.31 13.87 -1.35
N GLY A 17 1.40 14.25 -0.09
CA GLY A 17 0.92 13.47 1.04
C GLY A 17 0.04 14.24 2.01
N LEU A 18 -0.65 13.49 2.85
CA LEU A 18 -1.39 13.98 4.01
C LEU A 18 -0.96 13.16 5.23
N VAL A 19 -0.49 13.86 6.26
CA VAL A 19 -0.26 13.26 7.57
C VAL A 19 -1.50 13.45 8.42
N ASP A 20 -2.26 12.38 8.62
CA ASP A 20 -3.36 12.37 9.59
C ASP A 20 -2.75 12.31 10.99
N LEU A 21 -2.85 13.42 11.74
CA LEU A 21 -2.23 13.59 13.03
C LEU A 21 -2.98 12.79 14.12
N PRO A 22 -2.27 12.18 15.08
CA PRO A 22 -2.89 11.46 16.18
C PRO A 22 -3.85 12.33 16.97
N GLU A 23 -4.95 11.75 17.40
CA GLU A 23 -5.85 12.35 18.40
C GLU A 23 -5.45 11.84 19.78
N GLY A 24 -5.12 12.75 20.70
CA GLY A 24 -4.65 12.40 22.05
C GLY A 24 -3.18 11.95 22.12
N PRO A 25 -2.82 11.06 23.06
CA PRO A 25 -1.44 10.58 23.21
C PRO A 25 -0.94 9.86 21.94
N VAL A 26 0.27 10.20 21.51
CA VAL A 26 0.90 9.55 20.36
C VAL A 26 1.38 8.15 20.76
N ARG A 27 0.85 7.12 20.10
CA ARG A 27 1.26 5.73 20.26
C ARG A 27 2.31 5.30 19.24
N GLY A 28 2.36 5.97 18.08
CA GLY A 28 3.32 5.69 17.02
C GLY A 28 2.95 6.35 15.71
N TRP A 29 3.77 6.08 14.70
CA TRP A 29 3.61 6.60 13.35
C TRP A 29 3.65 5.48 12.31
N GLY A 30 2.95 5.70 11.21
CA GLY A 30 2.92 4.75 10.09
C GLY A 30 2.81 5.44 8.74
N VAL A 31 3.04 4.64 7.69
CA VAL A 31 2.83 5.02 6.29
C VAL A 31 1.82 4.08 5.67
N LEU A 32 0.90 4.63 4.86
CA LEU A 32 -0.11 3.88 4.14
C LEU A 32 0.10 3.97 2.63
N SER A 33 0.23 2.82 1.97
CA SER A 33 0.29 2.67 0.52
C SER A 33 -1.04 2.19 -0.04
N HIS A 34 -1.62 2.97 -0.96
CA HIS A 34 -2.91 2.70 -1.61
C HIS A 34 -2.81 1.66 -2.74
N GLY A 35 -3.96 1.16 -3.22
CA GLY A 35 -4.07 0.21 -4.33
C GLY A 35 -3.63 0.76 -5.68
N PHE A 36 -3.72 -0.11 -6.71
CA PHE A 36 -3.39 0.24 -8.10
C PHE A 36 -4.28 1.40 -8.59
N THR A 37 -3.69 2.42 -9.21
CA THR A 37 -4.36 3.64 -9.74
C THR A 37 -5.24 4.43 -8.77
N LEU A 38 -5.28 4.05 -7.50
CA LEU A 38 -5.98 4.82 -6.47
C LEU A 38 -5.13 6.04 -6.05
N GLY A 39 -5.52 6.71 -4.97
CA GLY A 39 -4.78 7.84 -4.42
C GLY A 39 -4.94 7.91 -2.90
N LYS A 40 -4.24 8.88 -2.28
CA LYS A 40 -4.27 9.14 -0.84
C LYS A 40 -5.68 9.40 -0.31
N ASP A 41 -6.57 9.93 -1.15
CA ASP A 41 -7.95 10.28 -0.80
C ASP A 41 -8.96 9.17 -1.14
N SER A 42 -8.50 8.03 -1.65
CA SER A 42 -9.38 6.88 -1.85
C SER A 42 -10.09 6.48 -0.55
N PRO A 43 -11.35 5.99 -0.63
CA PRO A 43 -12.15 5.70 0.57
C PRO A 43 -11.45 4.80 1.57
N ALA A 44 -10.79 3.73 1.12
CA ALA A 44 -10.05 2.83 1.99
C ALA A 44 -8.88 3.55 2.67
N ALA A 45 -7.97 4.17 1.90
CA ALA A 45 -6.79 4.84 2.44
C ALA A 45 -7.15 5.94 3.44
N SER A 46 -8.06 6.84 3.05
CA SER A 46 -8.47 7.98 3.88
C SER A 46 -9.17 7.53 5.17
N ARG A 47 -10.09 6.55 5.10
CA ARG A 47 -10.84 6.09 6.28
C ARG A 47 -9.96 5.29 7.24
N ILE A 48 -9.05 4.46 6.71
CA ILE A 48 -8.10 3.69 7.53
C ILE A 48 -7.16 4.65 8.26
N ALA A 49 -6.50 5.57 7.54
CA ALA A 49 -5.55 6.50 8.13
C ALA A 49 -6.19 7.39 9.21
N LYS A 50 -7.38 7.96 8.93
CA LYS A 50 -8.12 8.77 9.91
C LYS A 50 -8.55 7.96 11.13
N GLN A 51 -8.94 6.69 10.97
CA GLN A 51 -9.31 5.87 12.11
C GLN A 51 -8.08 5.51 12.96
N LEU A 52 -6.94 5.18 12.33
CA LEU A 52 -5.68 4.94 13.04
C LEU A 52 -5.23 6.19 13.81
N ALA A 53 -5.38 7.39 13.21
CA ALA A 53 -5.10 8.65 13.88
C ALA A 53 -5.97 8.86 15.14
N ARG A 54 -7.26 8.50 15.09
CA ARG A 54 -8.14 8.50 16.27
C ARG A 54 -7.70 7.51 17.35
N GLU A 55 -7.03 6.44 16.96
CA GLU A 55 -6.45 5.45 17.89
C GLU A 55 -5.04 5.85 18.38
N GLY A 56 -4.59 7.09 18.12
CA GLY A 56 -3.27 7.59 18.51
C GLY A 56 -2.10 7.22 17.59
N ILE A 57 -2.37 6.63 16.42
CA ILE A 57 -1.34 6.26 15.44
C ILE A 57 -1.39 7.23 14.27
N GLY A 58 -0.41 8.16 14.18
CA GLY A 58 -0.33 9.10 13.08
C GLY A 58 0.02 8.40 11.77
N MET A 59 -0.61 8.80 10.66
CA MET A 59 -0.46 8.11 9.37
C MET A 59 -0.15 9.06 8.24
N LEU A 60 0.96 8.84 7.53
CA LEU A 60 1.17 9.43 6.21
C LEU A 60 0.52 8.55 5.15
N ARG A 61 -0.37 9.15 4.36
CA ARG A 61 -0.89 8.60 3.10
C ARG A 61 -0.50 9.55 1.97
N PHE A 62 -0.07 9.01 0.85
CA PHE A 62 0.45 9.83 -0.26
C PHE A 62 -0.03 9.31 -1.61
N ASP A 63 0.01 10.16 -2.63
CA ASP A 63 -0.23 9.78 -4.01
C ASP A 63 1.07 9.29 -4.64
N ASN A 64 1.03 8.18 -5.35
CA ASN A 64 2.15 7.75 -6.17
C ASN A 64 2.36 8.69 -7.38
N LEU A 65 3.51 8.56 -8.02
CA LEU A 65 3.91 9.32 -9.21
C LEU A 65 2.76 9.48 -10.21
N GLY A 66 2.48 10.71 -10.65
CA GLY A 66 1.45 11.04 -11.63
C GLY A 66 0.01 10.80 -11.20
N LEU A 67 -0.25 10.51 -9.92
CA LEU A 67 -1.59 10.36 -9.36
C LEU A 67 -1.93 11.50 -8.40
N GLY A 68 -3.22 11.83 -8.32
CA GLY A 68 -3.73 12.83 -7.40
C GLY A 68 -3.06 14.20 -7.57
N ASP A 69 -2.38 14.66 -6.51
CA ASP A 69 -1.65 15.92 -6.48
C ASP A 69 -0.12 15.74 -6.65
N SER A 70 0.35 14.49 -6.87
CA SER A 70 1.76 14.20 -7.11
C SER A 70 2.18 14.57 -8.52
N GLU A 71 3.42 15.05 -8.64
CA GLU A 71 4.04 15.37 -9.93
C GLU A 71 4.41 14.11 -10.73
N GLY A 72 4.87 14.33 -11.97
CA GLY A 72 5.34 13.29 -12.90
C GLY A 72 4.24 12.68 -13.75
N ASP A 73 4.62 11.67 -14.51
CA ASP A 73 3.71 10.88 -15.34
C ASP A 73 3.50 9.50 -14.70
N TRP A 74 2.24 9.08 -14.54
CA TRP A 74 1.93 7.74 -14.02
C TRP A 74 2.53 6.63 -14.88
N GLY A 75 2.65 6.86 -16.18
CA GLY A 75 3.27 5.92 -17.12
C GLY A 75 4.74 5.63 -16.81
N ASP A 76 5.46 6.52 -16.10
CA ASP A 76 6.84 6.31 -15.65
C ASP A 76 6.90 5.51 -14.33
N GLY A 77 5.74 5.20 -13.74
CA GLY A 77 5.64 4.39 -12.55
C GLY A 77 5.86 2.90 -12.80
N SER A 78 6.15 2.17 -11.72
CA SER A 78 6.26 0.71 -11.72
C SER A 78 5.95 0.17 -10.33
N PHE A 79 5.93 -1.16 -10.13
CA PHE A 79 5.85 -1.76 -8.81
C PHE A 79 7.08 -1.42 -7.98
N SER A 80 8.27 -1.57 -8.55
CA SER A 80 9.54 -1.23 -7.89
C SER A 80 9.58 0.24 -7.48
N ARG A 81 9.11 1.14 -8.35
CA ARG A 81 8.97 2.57 -8.01
C ARG A 81 8.04 2.79 -6.84
N LYS A 82 6.87 2.15 -6.83
CA LYS A 82 5.93 2.24 -5.71
C LYS A 82 6.54 1.74 -4.40
N VAL A 83 7.34 0.69 -4.44
CA VAL A 83 8.08 0.16 -3.29
C VAL A 83 9.11 1.19 -2.79
N GLU A 84 9.92 1.75 -3.68
CA GLU A 84 10.93 2.77 -3.38
C GLU A 84 10.30 4.06 -2.83
N ASP A 85 9.22 4.55 -3.44
CA ASP A 85 8.51 5.74 -2.98
C ASP A 85 7.84 5.52 -1.61
N THR A 86 7.38 4.28 -1.33
CA THR A 86 6.90 3.92 0.01
C THR A 86 8.04 3.97 1.04
N ALA A 87 9.22 3.48 0.69
CA ALA A 87 10.40 3.59 1.55
C ALA A 87 10.85 5.06 1.73
N GLN A 88 10.75 5.87 0.69
CA GLN A 88 11.05 7.30 0.77
C GLN A 88 10.06 8.05 1.68
N ALA A 89 8.78 7.69 1.64
CA ALA A 89 7.78 8.21 2.57
C ALA A 89 8.13 7.90 4.04
N VAL A 90 8.67 6.71 4.32
CA VAL A 90 9.16 6.35 5.66
C VAL A 90 10.34 7.24 6.07
N ARG A 91 11.35 7.42 5.20
CA ARG A 91 12.50 8.27 5.47
C ARG A 91 12.07 9.72 5.74
N PHE A 92 11.20 10.27 4.90
CA PHE A 92 10.64 11.61 5.08
C PHE A 92 9.98 11.79 6.47
N MET A 93 9.19 10.82 6.91
CA MET A 93 8.56 10.86 8.23
C MET A 93 9.62 10.79 9.35
N ASN A 94 10.57 9.88 9.23
CA ASN A 94 11.65 9.73 10.23
C ASN A 94 12.50 11.01 10.34
N ASP A 95 12.87 11.61 9.23
CA ASP A 95 13.64 12.86 9.16
C ASP A 95 12.87 14.05 9.79
N SER A 96 11.54 13.98 9.78
CA SER A 96 10.67 14.96 10.45
C SER A 96 10.43 14.65 11.94
N GLY A 97 11.15 13.69 12.53
CA GLY A 97 11.01 13.30 13.94
C GLY A 97 9.80 12.39 14.23
N ARG A 98 9.19 11.82 13.17
CA ARG A 98 8.02 10.93 13.26
C ARG A 98 8.44 9.50 12.94
N GLU A 99 9.03 8.83 13.89
CA GLU A 99 9.62 7.51 13.70
C GLU A 99 8.57 6.45 13.30
N VAL A 100 8.64 5.98 12.06
CA VAL A 100 7.69 5.04 11.49
C VAL A 100 7.95 3.63 11.99
N ARG A 101 6.96 3.05 12.66
CA ARG A 101 6.98 1.66 13.15
C ARG A 101 6.02 0.75 12.38
N LEU A 102 5.01 1.32 11.71
CA LEU A 102 3.93 0.59 11.05
C LEU A 102 3.85 0.93 9.57
N LEU A 103 3.80 -0.11 8.72
CA LEU A 103 3.38 0.03 7.33
C LEU A 103 2.00 -0.59 7.15
N VAL A 104 1.12 0.10 6.44
CA VAL A 104 -0.21 -0.40 6.07
C VAL A 104 -0.36 -0.33 4.56
N GLY A 105 -0.78 -1.42 3.94
CA GLY A 105 -0.99 -1.43 2.49
C GLY A 105 -2.32 -2.06 2.09
N HIS A 106 -3.00 -1.45 1.13
CA HIS A 106 -4.25 -1.95 0.58
C HIS A 106 -4.05 -2.44 -0.85
N SER A 107 -4.53 -3.65 -1.17
CA SER A 107 -4.46 -4.25 -2.51
C SER A 107 -3.01 -4.27 -3.02
N PHE A 108 -2.71 -3.73 -4.20
CA PHE A 108 -1.37 -3.58 -4.75
C PHE A 108 -0.40 -2.85 -3.80
N GLY A 109 -0.93 -1.89 -3.00
CA GLY A 109 -0.18 -1.25 -1.93
C GLY A 109 0.20 -2.21 -0.80
N GLY A 110 -0.59 -3.26 -0.57
CA GLY A 110 -0.28 -4.32 0.39
C GLY A 110 0.95 -5.14 -0.01
N ALA A 111 1.09 -5.45 -1.30
CA ALA A 111 2.31 -6.04 -1.85
C ALA A 111 3.51 -5.09 -1.73
N ALA A 112 3.29 -3.80 -2.03
CA ALA A 112 4.34 -2.79 -1.97
C ALA A 112 4.91 -2.57 -0.56
N VAL A 113 4.07 -2.52 0.49
CA VAL A 113 4.56 -2.33 1.87
C VAL A 113 5.36 -3.52 2.38
N ILE A 114 5.00 -4.75 1.98
CA ILE A 114 5.80 -5.95 2.30
C ILE A 114 7.20 -5.84 1.69
N ALA A 115 7.29 -5.44 0.43
CA ALA A 115 8.57 -5.26 -0.24
C ALA A 115 9.36 -4.05 0.32
N ALA A 116 8.69 -2.93 0.60
CA ALA A 116 9.31 -1.70 1.11
C ALA A 116 9.91 -1.87 2.51
N ALA A 117 9.34 -2.76 3.35
CA ALA A 117 9.85 -3.04 4.69
C ALA A 117 11.31 -3.52 4.70
N HIS A 118 11.82 -4.07 3.59
CA HIS A 118 13.23 -4.46 3.42
C HIS A 118 14.17 -3.29 3.11
N LEU A 119 13.63 -2.12 2.74
CA LEU A 119 14.40 -0.95 2.29
C LEU A 119 14.54 0.11 3.38
N VAL A 120 13.97 -0.13 4.57
CA VAL A 120 13.92 0.84 5.65
C VAL A 120 14.16 0.19 7.00
N ASP A 121 14.86 0.91 7.87
CA ASP A 121 15.04 0.52 9.25
C ASP A 121 13.91 1.10 10.12
N GLY A 122 13.76 0.56 11.34
CA GLY A 122 12.80 1.07 12.33
C GLY A 122 11.38 0.52 12.19
N VAL A 123 10.93 0.11 11.01
CA VAL A 123 9.64 -0.54 10.81
C VAL A 123 9.62 -1.90 11.52
N ARG A 124 8.62 -2.11 12.38
CA ARG A 124 8.46 -3.36 13.16
C ARG A 124 7.23 -4.17 12.77
N ALA A 125 6.23 -3.51 12.18
CA ALA A 125 4.96 -4.12 11.84
C ALA A 125 4.50 -3.75 10.42
N VAL A 126 3.96 -4.75 9.71
CA VAL A 126 3.40 -4.59 8.36
C VAL A 126 1.99 -5.17 8.35
N ALA A 127 1.00 -4.38 7.95
CA ALA A 127 -0.38 -4.83 7.77
C ALA A 127 -0.77 -4.75 6.30
N SER A 128 -1.12 -5.88 5.70
CA SER A 128 -1.60 -5.99 4.31
C SER A 128 -3.11 -6.27 4.30
N ILE A 129 -3.85 -5.57 3.47
CA ILE A 129 -5.31 -5.70 3.32
C ILE A 129 -5.62 -6.01 1.86
N GLY A 130 -6.21 -7.17 1.57
CA GLY A 130 -6.59 -7.57 0.22
C GLY A 130 -5.41 -7.62 -0.75
N ALA A 131 -4.22 -7.95 -0.27
CA ALA A 131 -2.99 -7.92 -1.06
C ALA A 131 -2.88 -9.15 -1.98
N PRO A 132 -2.36 -8.97 -3.22
CA PRO A 132 -1.97 -10.10 -4.06
C PRO A 132 -0.66 -10.72 -3.55
N TYR A 133 -0.53 -12.04 -3.74
CA TYR A 133 0.70 -12.78 -3.45
C TYR A 133 1.82 -12.49 -4.47
N GLU A 134 1.44 -12.22 -5.71
CA GLU A 134 2.32 -11.85 -6.80
C GLU A 134 1.89 -10.50 -7.38
N PRO A 135 2.79 -9.51 -7.56
CA PRO A 135 2.43 -8.19 -8.10
C PRO A 135 1.80 -8.27 -9.49
N ARG A 136 2.21 -9.22 -10.32
CA ARG A 136 1.65 -9.44 -11.67
C ARG A 136 0.14 -9.74 -11.67
N HIS A 137 -0.45 -10.08 -10.53
CA HIS A 137 -1.91 -10.22 -10.41
C HIS A 137 -2.66 -8.99 -10.93
N VAL A 138 -2.03 -7.81 -10.89
CA VAL A 138 -2.60 -6.56 -11.40
C VAL A 138 -2.88 -6.59 -12.91
N GLU A 139 -2.27 -7.54 -13.68
CA GLU A 139 -2.43 -7.66 -15.14
C GLU A 139 -3.88 -7.86 -15.57
N HIS A 140 -4.73 -8.47 -14.72
CA HIS A 140 -6.16 -8.64 -15.02
C HIS A 140 -6.90 -7.31 -15.25
N ASN A 141 -6.36 -6.16 -14.81
CA ASN A 141 -6.97 -4.86 -15.05
C ASN A 141 -6.70 -4.34 -16.47
N TYR A 142 -5.75 -4.90 -17.19
CA TYR A 142 -5.30 -4.44 -18.51
C TYR A 142 -4.88 -5.57 -19.46
N ASP A 143 -5.36 -6.78 -19.22
CA ASP A 143 -5.05 -7.97 -20.02
C ASP A 143 -5.35 -7.76 -21.52
N ALA A 144 -6.47 -7.10 -21.85
CA ALA A 144 -6.84 -6.75 -23.21
C ALA A 144 -5.88 -5.75 -23.91
N LEU A 145 -4.96 -5.12 -23.18
CA LEU A 145 -3.99 -4.17 -23.73
C LEU A 145 -2.60 -4.79 -23.93
N LEU A 146 -2.34 -6.00 -23.44
CA LEU A 146 -1.00 -6.60 -23.42
C LEU A 146 -0.39 -6.71 -24.80
N GLU A 147 -1.13 -7.24 -25.80
CA GLU A 147 -0.63 -7.37 -27.18
C GLU A 147 -0.24 -6.02 -27.77
N ARG A 148 -1.06 -4.99 -27.53
CA ARG A 148 -0.76 -3.63 -28.00
C ARG A 148 0.46 -3.06 -27.31
N ILE A 149 0.60 -3.22 -26.00
CA ILE A 149 1.76 -2.74 -25.26
C ILE A 149 3.05 -3.45 -25.69
N GLU A 150 2.95 -4.74 -26.00
CA GLU A 150 4.09 -5.50 -26.53
C GLU A 150 4.50 -5.03 -27.93
N ALA A 151 3.54 -4.64 -28.78
CA ALA A 151 3.81 -4.13 -30.13
C ALA A 151 4.31 -2.67 -30.09
N ASP A 152 3.57 -1.77 -29.45
CA ASP A 152 3.75 -0.31 -29.54
C ASP A 152 4.62 0.27 -28.40
N GLY A 153 4.92 -0.52 -27.36
CA GLY A 153 5.63 -0.08 -26.16
C GLY A 153 4.76 0.54 -25.08
N GLU A 154 3.56 1.00 -25.43
CA GLU A 154 2.59 1.59 -24.49
C GLU A 154 1.15 1.49 -25.03
N ALA A 155 0.17 1.68 -24.15
CA ALA A 155 -1.23 1.83 -24.53
C ALA A 155 -1.94 2.81 -23.61
N PRO A 156 -2.98 3.55 -24.11
CA PRO A 156 -3.87 4.31 -23.25
C PRO A 156 -4.66 3.36 -22.33
N PHE A 157 -4.73 3.73 -21.08
CA PHE A 157 -5.38 2.96 -20.02
C PHE A 157 -6.32 3.86 -19.23
N VAL A 158 -7.54 3.43 -19.00
CA VAL A 158 -8.51 4.19 -18.20
C VAL A 158 -8.79 3.46 -16.90
N ALA A 159 -8.53 4.12 -15.79
CA ALA A 159 -8.80 3.58 -14.47
C ALA A 159 -9.46 4.63 -13.56
N GLY A 160 -10.59 4.29 -12.94
CA GLY A 160 -11.30 5.20 -12.04
C GLY A 160 -11.69 6.55 -12.71
N GLY A 161 -11.96 6.54 -14.02
CA GLY A 161 -12.31 7.75 -14.80
C GLY A 161 -11.09 8.61 -15.18
N LYS A 162 -9.86 8.17 -14.90
CA LYS A 162 -8.62 8.86 -15.29
C LYS A 162 -8.03 8.24 -16.54
N ALA A 163 -7.64 9.08 -17.49
CA ALA A 163 -6.83 8.66 -18.64
C ALA A 163 -5.36 8.59 -18.23
N LEU A 164 -4.77 7.44 -18.38
CA LEU A 164 -3.39 7.12 -18.02
C LEU A 164 -2.70 6.48 -19.23
N THR A 165 -1.39 6.36 -19.19
CA THR A 165 -0.61 5.58 -20.17
C THR A 165 0.05 4.41 -19.46
N LEU A 166 -0.19 3.19 -19.91
CA LEU A 166 0.48 2.00 -19.40
C LEU A 166 1.63 1.64 -20.36
N ARG A 167 2.84 1.61 -19.83
CA ARG A 167 4.06 1.34 -20.61
C ARG A 167 4.60 -0.07 -20.36
N ARG A 168 5.33 -0.60 -21.35
CA ARG A 168 5.90 -1.96 -21.34
C ARG A 168 6.74 -2.24 -20.08
N HIS A 169 7.55 -1.27 -19.62
CA HIS A 169 8.41 -1.45 -18.45
C HIS A 169 7.62 -1.74 -17.17
N PHE A 170 6.36 -1.23 -17.04
CA PHE A 170 5.51 -1.57 -15.90
C PHE A 170 5.19 -3.07 -15.88
N ILE A 171 4.86 -3.64 -17.04
CA ILE A 171 4.53 -5.06 -17.19
C ILE A 171 5.76 -5.93 -16.92
N GLU A 172 6.91 -5.54 -17.45
CA GLU A 172 8.18 -6.21 -17.20
C GLU A 172 8.54 -6.20 -15.73
N ASP A 173 8.37 -5.06 -15.05
CA ASP A 173 8.67 -4.90 -13.63
C ASP A 173 7.75 -5.75 -12.72
N VAL A 174 6.43 -5.74 -12.94
CA VAL A 174 5.52 -6.57 -12.13
C VAL A 174 5.75 -8.07 -12.33
N ARG A 175 6.19 -8.50 -13.53
CA ARG A 175 6.53 -9.89 -13.83
C ARG A 175 7.88 -10.31 -13.24
N ALA A 176 8.85 -9.39 -13.15
CA ALA A 176 10.17 -9.63 -12.56
C ALA A 176 10.16 -9.59 -11.02
N ALA A 177 9.14 -8.99 -10.41
CA ALA A 177 9.09 -8.79 -8.97
C ALA A 177 8.92 -10.12 -8.20
N ASP A 178 9.89 -10.48 -7.38
CA ASP A 178 9.85 -11.64 -6.49
C ASP A 178 9.31 -11.26 -5.09
N LEU A 179 8.00 -11.06 -5.00
CA LEU A 179 7.36 -10.78 -3.72
C LEU A 179 7.36 -12.00 -2.79
N ARG A 180 7.37 -13.21 -3.33
CA ARG A 180 7.43 -14.45 -2.55
C ARG A 180 8.66 -14.47 -1.66
N GLU A 181 9.83 -14.15 -2.22
CA GLU A 181 11.08 -14.10 -1.47
C GLU A 181 11.04 -12.98 -0.41
N ARG A 182 10.45 -11.82 -0.73
CA ARG A 182 10.25 -10.73 0.23
C ARG A 182 9.35 -11.14 1.39
N ILE A 183 8.29 -11.89 1.15
CA ILE A 183 7.43 -12.44 2.20
C ILE A 183 8.20 -13.46 3.06
N ARG A 184 8.93 -14.36 2.42
CA ARG A 184 9.68 -15.43 3.11
C ARG A 184 10.78 -14.90 4.02
N THR A 185 11.41 -13.80 3.63
CA THR A 185 12.54 -13.19 4.35
C THR A 185 12.12 -11.97 5.17
N LEU A 186 10.83 -11.64 5.22
CA LEU A 186 10.33 -10.52 6.02
C LEU A 186 10.59 -10.77 7.52
N ASP A 187 11.51 -10.01 8.08
CA ASP A 187 11.88 -10.05 9.49
C ASP A 187 11.12 -8.94 10.25
N ARG A 188 9.81 -8.94 10.14
CA ARG A 188 8.86 -8.00 10.77
C ARG A 188 7.57 -8.75 11.09
N ALA A 189 6.82 -8.26 12.08
CA ALA A 189 5.48 -8.77 12.33
C ALA A 189 4.57 -8.48 11.12
N LEU A 190 3.87 -9.51 10.63
CA LEU A 190 2.97 -9.40 9.48
C LEU A 190 1.53 -9.70 9.87
N LEU A 191 0.63 -8.74 9.62
CA LEU A 191 -0.81 -8.94 9.66
C LEU A 191 -1.34 -9.06 8.24
N VAL A 192 -1.94 -10.19 7.92
CA VAL A 192 -2.65 -10.43 6.65
C VAL A 192 -4.14 -10.31 6.90
N MET A 193 -4.78 -9.35 6.26
CA MET A 193 -6.23 -9.13 6.36
C MET A 193 -6.87 -9.31 4.99
N HIS A 194 -7.94 -10.10 4.90
CA HIS A 194 -8.58 -10.36 3.60
C HIS A 194 -10.06 -10.68 3.75
N SER A 195 -10.88 -10.21 2.81
CA SER A 195 -12.27 -10.63 2.72
C SER A 195 -12.38 -12.02 2.10
N PRO A 196 -13.10 -12.96 2.72
CA PRO A 196 -13.33 -14.28 2.13
C PRO A 196 -14.06 -14.23 0.79
N THR A 197 -14.82 -13.17 0.54
CA THR A 197 -15.64 -12.96 -0.67
C THR A 197 -15.05 -11.91 -1.61
N ASP A 198 -13.75 -11.61 -1.49
CA ASP A 198 -13.06 -10.68 -2.39
C ASP A 198 -12.98 -11.26 -3.80
N ASN A 199 -13.65 -10.59 -4.76
CA ASN A 199 -13.72 -11.02 -6.16
C ASN A 199 -12.65 -10.32 -7.03
N THR A 200 -11.89 -9.37 -6.48
CA THR A 200 -10.80 -8.68 -7.19
C THR A 200 -9.47 -9.38 -6.94
N VAL A 201 -9.15 -9.59 -5.66
CA VAL A 201 -7.99 -10.38 -5.25
C VAL A 201 -8.52 -11.54 -4.40
N GLY A 202 -8.59 -12.73 -4.98
CA GLY A 202 -9.17 -13.89 -4.28
C GLY A 202 -8.42 -14.21 -2.98
N VAL A 203 -9.15 -14.63 -1.95
CA VAL A 203 -8.64 -14.93 -0.59
C VAL A 203 -7.49 -15.95 -0.56
N ARG A 204 -7.31 -16.75 -1.61
CA ARG A 204 -6.16 -17.66 -1.77
C ARG A 204 -4.83 -16.92 -1.70
N ASN A 205 -4.76 -15.68 -2.17
CA ASN A 205 -3.56 -14.84 -2.06
C ASN A 205 -3.16 -14.63 -0.59
N ALA A 206 -4.13 -14.34 0.27
CA ALA A 206 -3.87 -14.19 1.70
C ALA A 206 -3.36 -15.49 2.36
N SER A 207 -3.91 -16.63 1.97
CA SER A 207 -3.43 -17.93 2.44
C SER A 207 -1.98 -18.18 2.03
N GLN A 208 -1.62 -17.85 0.78
CA GLN A 208 -0.26 -17.98 0.27
C GLN A 208 0.71 -17.04 0.99
N ILE A 209 0.34 -15.76 1.19
CA ILE A 209 1.13 -14.80 1.95
C ILE A 209 1.36 -15.32 3.37
N PHE A 210 0.29 -15.72 4.06
CA PHE A 210 0.36 -16.19 5.44
C PHE A 210 1.23 -17.44 5.58
N GLN A 211 1.09 -18.42 4.68
CA GLN A 211 1.88 -19.67 4.73
C GLN A 211 3.37 -19.42 4.43
N THR A 212 3.68 -18.48 3.56
CA THR A 212 5.06 -18.14 3.15
C THR A 212 5.80 -17.32 4.21
N ALA A 213 5.09 -16.44 4.93
CA ALA A 213 5.66 -15.57 5.93
C ALA A 213 6.19 -16.34 7.14
N ARG A 214 7.26 -15.83 7.77
CA ARG A 214 7.75 -16.31 9.07
C ARG A 214 6.95 -15.68 10.21
N HIS A 215 7.05 -16.25 11.38
CA HIS A 215 6.54 -15.64 12.60
C HIS A 215 7.40 -14.42 13.03
N PRO A 216 6.76 -13.39 13.64
CA PRO A 216 5.33 -13.30 14.00
C PRO A 216 4.44 -12.96 12.81
N ARG A 217 3.41 -13.77 12.59
CA ARG A 217 2.40 -13.56 11.54
C ARG A 217 1.00 -13.80 12.07
N SER A 218 0.06 -12.99 11.62
CA SER A 218 -1.35 -13.07 12.01
C SER A 218 -2.24 -13.01 10.76
N PHE A 219 -3.40 -13.67 10.81
CA PHE A 219 -4.42 -13.59 9.78
C PHE A 219 -5.75 -13.16 10.38
N VAL A 220 -6.44 -12.26 9.68
CA VAL A 220 -7.80 -11.84 10.05
C VAL A 220 -8.71 -11.82 8.82
N ALA A 221 -9.80 -12.58 8.88
CA ALA A 221 -10.84 -12.51 7.87
C ALA A 221 -11.68 -11.23 8.05
N LEU A 222 -11.79 -10.45 6.98
CA LEU A 222 -12.67 -9.28 6.91
C LEU A 222 -14.03 -9.69 6.33
N GLU A 223 -14.76 -10.51 7.06
CA GLU A 223 -16.07 -11.01 6.63
C GLU A 223 -17.02 -9.87 6.28
N GLY A 224 -17.70 -10.01 5.15
CA GLY A 224 -18.66 -9.04 4.63
C GLY A 224 -18.03 -7.77 4.06
N ALA A 225 -16.70 -7.68 3.97
CA ALA A 225 -16.05 -6.55 3.33
C ALA A 225 -15.94 -6.76 1.82
N ASP A 226 -16.10 -5.69 1.04
CA ASP A 226 -15.70 -5.64 -0.36
C ASP A 226 -14.22 -5.31 -0.50
N HIS A 227 -13.64 -5.55 -1.69
CA HIS A 227 -12.22 -5.30 -1.96
C HIS A 227 -11.79 -3.88 -1.61
N LEU A 228 -12.60 -2.88 -1.95
CA LEU A 228 -12.28 -1.46 -1.76
C LEU A 228 -12.69 -0.91 -0.39
N LEU A 229 -13.24 -1.74 0.50
CA LEU A 229 -13.73 -1.36 1.82
C LEU A 229 -14.74 -0.19 1.76
N THR A 230 -15.63 -0.21 0.77
CA THR A 230 -16.58 0.87 0.53
C THR A 230 -17.78 0.81 1.47
N GLY A 231 -18.14 -0.37 1.93
CA GLY A 231 -19.25 -0.58 2.85
C GLY A 231 -19.06 0.17 4.18
N ARG A 232 -20.19 0.56 4.76
CA ARG A 232 -20.20 1.33 6.02
C ARG A 232 -19.43 0.61 7.13
N GLY A 233 -18.42 1.25 7.68
CA GLY A 233 -17.64 0.75 8.81
C GLY A 233 -16.55 -0.27 8.48
N GLN A 234 -16.45 -0.79 7.25
CA GLN A 234 -15.46 -1.80 6.87
C GLN A 234 -14.02 -1.32 7.07
N ALA A 235 -13.68 -0.15 6.54
CA ALA A 235 -12.35 0.45 6.69
C ALA A 235 -12.02 0.79 8.16
N ALA A 236 -13.01 1.30 8.90
CA ALA A 236 -12.82 1.60 10.33
C ALA A 236 -12.64 0.31 11.18
N ARG A 237 -13.33 -0.78 10.82
CA ARG A 237 -13.12 -2.10 11.46
C ARG A 237 -11.69 -2.60 11.20
N ALA A 238 -11.23 -2.54 9.95
CA ALA A 238 -9.88 -2.92 9.59
C ALA A 238 -8.84 -2.11 10.38
N ALA A 239 -9.01 -0.79 10.46
CA ALA A 239 -8.09 0.09 11.19
C ALA A 239 -8.05 -0.23 12.70
N ARG A 240 -9.20 -0.48 13.36
CA ARG A 240 -9.21 -0.88 14.77
C ARG A 240 -8.49 -2.20 15.03
N ILE A 241 -8.63 -3.18 14.14
CA ILE A 241 -7.90 -4.44 14.24
C ILE A 241 -6.40 -4.19 14.10
N ILE A 242 -5.98 -3.37 13.12
CA ILE A 242 -4.57 -2.98 12.94
C ILE A 242 -4.04 -2.29 14.20
N SER A 243 -4.79 -1.32 14.74
CA SER A 243 -4.38 -0.57 15.94
C SER A 243 -4.15 -1.47 17.16
N ALA A 244 -5.06 -2.40 17.41
CA ALA A 244 -4.94 -3.34 18.52
C ALA A 244 -3.80 -4.35 18.30
N TRP A 245 -3.65 -4.86 17.09
CA TRP A 245 -2.59 -5.83 16.76
C TRP A 245 -1.20 -5.18 16.76
N ALA A 246 -1.08 -3.93 16.31
CA ALA A 246 0.21 -3.25 16.20
C ALA A 246 0.76 -2.75 17.54
N ASP A 247 -0.04 -2.66 18.59
CA ASP A 247 0.34 -2.08 19.89
C ASP A 247 1.72 -2.49 20.42
N PRO A 248 2.09 -3.79 20.48
CA PRO A 248 3.39 -4.21 20.99
C PRO A 248 4.58 -3.83 20.07
N TYR A 249 4.33 -3.32 18.87
CA TYR A 249 5.32 -2.97 17.87
C TYR A 249 5.52 -1.47 17.69
N LEU A 250 4.71 -0.63 18.33
CA LEU A 250 4.71 0.83 18.15
C LEU A 250 5.72 1.56 19.04
N ALA A 251 6.13 0.92 20.14
CA ALA A 251 7.08 1.48 21.09
C ALA A 251 8.53 1.44 20.61
#